data_f9907bee5dd887ab2649efd543e8d338
#
_entry.id   f9907bee5dd887ab2649efd543e8d338
#
_cell.length_a   1.000
_cell.length_b   1.000
_cell.length_c   1.000
_cell.angle_alpha   90.00
_cell.angle_beta   90.00
_cell.angle_gamma   90.00
#
_symmetry.space_group_name_H-M   'P 1'
#
loop_
_entity.id
_entity.type
_entity.pdbx_description
1 polymer ?
#
loop_
_entity_poly.entity_id
_entity_poly.type
_entity_poly.pdbx_seq_one_letter_code
_entity_poly.pdbx_strand_id
1 'polypeptide(L)'
;KIYITYGEHDFSENIIHLVLAKTEGAPDGIKGISTFIIPKYLINEDGSLGERNDLKCISLEHKLGIKASPTAVMSYGDDNEGAIGYMLGEEGKGIEYMFIMMNRARFDVGLQGMAIAETARQKAIQYAKTRVQGIPLNKTKGTPIIGHGDVKRQLLIMRSLTEAMRALILVSAEIMEEVGKENSKMKLEAFLILSL
;
A
#
# COMPACT_ATOMS: atom_id res chain seq x y z
N LYS A 1 11.54 8.36 15.96
CA LYS A 1 11.82 7.40 14.88
C LYS A 1 10.52 6.98 14.22
N ILE A 2 10.50 6.93 12.89
CA ILE A 2 9.35 6.50 12.09
C ILE A 2 9.81 5.68 10.89
N TYR A 3 8.94 4.78 10.41
CA TYR A 3 9.20 3.96 9.24
C TYR A 3 8.64 4.65 8.00
N ILE A 4 9.49 4.91 7.01
CA ILE A 4 9.10 5.56 5.75
C ILE A 4 9.66 4.76 4.58
N THR A 5 8.78 4.36 3.66
CA THR A 5 9.19 3.75 2.40
C THR A 5 9.90 4.80 1.55
N TYR A 6 11.10 4.47 1.07
CA TYR A 6 11.97 5.41 0.36
C TYR A 6 12.27 6.69 1.16
N GLY A 7 12.40 6.58 2.49
CA GLY A 7 12.65 7.73 3.36
C GLY A 7 13.98 8.45 3.12
N GLU A 8 14.96 7.80 2.51
CA GLU A 8 16.23 8.40 2.12
C GLU A 8 16.71 7.78 0.80
N HIS A 9 17.06 8.62 -0.15
CA HIS A 9 17.62 8.24 -1.46
C HIS A 9 18.21 9.48 -2.16
N ASP A 10 18.82 9.26 -3.31
CA ASP A 10 19.43 10.28 -4.19
C ASP A 10 18.83 10.31 -5.61
N PHE A 11 17.59 9.78 -5.78
CA PHE A 11 16.87 9.81 -7.05
C PHE A 11 16.16 11.15 -7.34
N SER A 12 16.05 12.01 -6.34
CA SER A 12 15.46 13.34 -6.46
C SER A 12 16.30 14.37 -5.69
N GLU A 13 16.19 15.62 -6.09
CA GLU A 13 16.92 16.74 -5.45
C GLU A 13 16.46 16.97 -4.01
N ASN A 14 15.18 16.75 -3.73
CA ASN A 14 14.62 16.83 -2.38
C ASN A 14 13.64 15.69 -2.12
N ILE A 15 13.42 15.38 -0.85
CA ILE A 15 12.44 14.42 -0.37
C ILE A 15 11.55 15.12 0.64
N ILE A 16 10.24 15.02 0.45
CA ILE A 16 9.26 15.61 1.36
C ILE A 16 8.59 14.47 2.13
N HIS A 17 8.83 14.40 3.43
CA HIS A 17 8.22 13.41 4.30
C HIS A 17 6.87 13.90 4.80
N LEU A 18 5.88 13.00 4.82
CA LEU A 18 4.63 13.18 5.55
C LEU A 18 4.75 12.37 6.86
N VAL A 19 4.76 13.05 7.99
CA VAL A 19 5.10 12.47 9.29
C VAL A 19 3.99 12.70 10.29
N LEU A 20 3.64 11.65 11.04
CA LEU A 20 2.74 11.74 12.19
C LEU A 20 3.58 11.98 13.45
N ALA A 21 3.29 13.07 14.14
CA ALA A 21 3.97 13.43 15.38
C ALA A 21 3.00 14.16 16.34
N LYS A 22 3.45 14.36 17.56
CA LYS A 22 2.74 15.13 18.57
C LYS A 22 3.36 16.52 18.69
N THR A 23 2.53 17.52 18.93
CA THR A 23 2.97 18.85 19.39
C THR A 23 3.27 18.82 20.88
N GLU A 24 3.99 19.80 21.37
CA GLU A 24 4.22 19.97 22.80
C GLU A 24 2.89 20.21 23.53
N GLY A 25 2.67 19.48 24.62
CA GLY A 25 1.41 19.56 25.37
C GLY A 25 0.21 18.82 24.75
N ALA A 26 0.38 18.14 23.61
CA ALA A 26 -0.69 17.38 22.99
C ALA A 26 -1.22 16.26 23.91
N PRO A 27 -2.51 15.96 23.90
CA PRO A 27 -3.10 14.90 24.70
C PRO A 27 -2.54 13.53 24.34
N ASP A 28 -2.64 12.58 25.27
CA ASP A 28 -2.27 11.20 25.00
C ASP A 28 -3.22 10.51 24.02
N GLY A 29 -2.68 9.50 23.31
CA GLY A 29 -3.41 8.69 22.37
C GLY A 29 -3.55 9.34 20.98
N ILE A 30 -4.54 8.89 20.23
CA ILE A 30 -4.76 9.22 18.81
C ILE A 30 -5.07 10.71 18.61
N LYS A 31 -5.78 11.31 19.54
CA LYS A 31 -6.21 12.72 19.48
C LYS A 31 -5.07 13.73 19.62
N GLY A 32 -3.91 13.31 20.09
CA GLY A 32 -2.70 14.15 20.14
C GLY A 32 -1.82 14.05 18.90
N ILE A 33 -2.19 13.25 17.90
CA ILE A 33 -1.37 13.05 16.71
C ILE A 33 -1.76 14.05 15.63
N SER A 34 -0.78 14.83 15.18
CA SER A 34 -0.88 15.76 14.06
C SER A 34 -0.03 15.29 12.88
N THR A 35 -0.26 15.84 11.70
CA THR A 35 0.50 15.53 10.49
C THR A 35 1.43 16.68 10.17
N PHE A 36 2.67 16.36 9.83
CA PHE A 36 3.70 17.34 9.46
C PHE A 36 4.30 17.03 8.10
N ILE A 37 4.57 18.06 7.34
CA ILE A 37 5.39 18.03 6.13
C ILE A 37 6.82 18.38 6.55
N ILE A 38 7.76 17.45 6.34
CA ILE A 38 9.18 17.64 6.71
C ILE A 38 10.05 17.43 5.48
N PRO A 39 10.62 18.52 4.92
CA PRO A 39 11.53 18.41 3.78
C PRO A 39 12.93 17.96 4.22
N LYS A 40 13.62 17.20 3.37
CA LYS A 40 15.04 16.83 3.57
C LYS A 40 15.96 18.04 3.48
N TYR A 41 15.71 18.89 2.53
CA TYR A 41 16.32 20.22 2.42
C TYR A 41 15.24 21.28 2.55
N LEU A 42 15.49 22.31 3.34
CA LEU A 42 14.58 23.45 3.47
C LEU A 42 14.44 24.13 2.12
N ILE A 43 13.33 24.80 1.90
CA ILE A 43 13.05 25.51 0.64
C ILE A 43 13.14 27.00 0.91
N ASN A 44 13.97 27.70 0.17
CA ASN A 44 14.12 29.15 0.22
C ASN A 44 12.89 29.83 -0.40
N GLU A 45 12.72 31.13 -0.16
CA GLU A 45 11.61 31.93 -0.69
C GLU A 45 11.54 31.95 -2.23
N ASP A 46 12.68 31.80 -2.90
CA ASP A 46 12.78 31.73 -4.36
C ASP A 46 12.53 30.29 -4.91
N GLY A 47 12.23 29.32 -4.05
CA GLY A 47 12.00 27.91 -4.41
C GLY A 47 13.28 27.09 -4.55
N SER A 48 14.47 27.65 -4.35
CA SER A 48 15.73 26.91 -4.37
C SER A 48 15.90 26.06 -3.10
N LEU A 49 16.79 25.07 -3.18
CA LEU A 49 17.15 24.24 -2.02
C LEU A 49 17.97 25.08 -1.03
N GLY A 50 17.52 25.07 0.20
CA GLY A 50 18.20 25.67 1.34
C GLY A 50 19.07 24.67 2.11
N GLU A 51 19.21 24.90 3.40
CA GLU A 51 20.01 24.06 4.29
C GLU A 51 19.38 22.65 4.44
N ARG A 52 20.25 21.67 4.71
CA ARG A 52 19.81 20.32 5.04
C ARG A 52 19.11 20.32 6.39
N ASN A 53 17.91 19.76 6.43
CA ASN A 53 17.14 19.60 7.65
C ASN A 53 17.74 18.48 8.53
N ASP A 54 17.50 18.53 9.85
CA ASP A 54 17.97 17.55 10.81
C ASP A 54 17.15 16.28 10.74
N LEU A 55 17.36 15.50 9.69
CA LEU A 55 16.80 14.17 9.53
C LEU A 55 17.81 13.22 8.90
N LYS A 56 17.75 11.94 9.33
CA LYS A 56 18.65 10.91 8.82
C LYS A 56 18.00 9.53 8.80
N CYS A 57 18.42 8.70 7.87
CA CYS A 57 18.12 7.28 7.87
C CYS A 57 19.07 6.57 8.84
N ILE A 58 18.52 5.90 9.86
CA ILE A 58 19.30 5.15 10.84
C ILE A 58 19.59 3.74 10.33
N SER A 59 18.59 3.09 9.73
CA SER A 59 18.68 1.73 9.22
C SER A 59 17.61 1.45 8.18
N LEU A 60 17.77 0.34 7.48
CA LEU A 60 16.73 -0.22 6.61
C LEU A 60 16.16 -1.48 7.25
N GLU A 61 14.84 -1.66 7.12
CA GLU A 61 14.16 -2.84 7.61
C GLU A 61 14.46 -4.08 6.76
N HIS A 62 14.77 -5.19 7.43
CA HIS A 62 14.91 -6.49 6.78
C HIS A 62 13.54 -7.13 6.58
N LYS A 63 12.98 -6.98 5.36
CA LYS A 63 11.63 -7.46 5.02
C LYS A 63 11.65 -8.85 4.40
N LEU A 64 10.54 -9.57 4.51
CA LEU A 64 10.34 -10.87 3.87
C LEU A 64 10.38 -10.76 2.34
N GLY A 65 9.76 -9.73 1.77
CA GLY A 65 9.68 -9.46 0.33
C GLY A 65 9.68 -7.98 0.02
N ILE A 66 9.50 -7.64 -1.26
CA ILE A 66 9.48 -6.26 -1.79
C ILE A 66 10.72 -5.47 -1.31
N LYS A 67 11.89 -6.09 -1.39
CA LYS A 67 13.14 -5.51 -0.86
C LYS A 67 13.64 -4.32 -1.68
N ALA A 68 13.28 -4.28 -2.98
CA ALA A 68 13.60 -3.15 -3.85
C ALA A 68 12.79 -1.87 -3.54
N SER A 69 11.76 -1.97 -2.67
CA SER A 69 11.07 -0.83 -2.07
C SER A 69 11.49 -0.76 -0.59
N PRO A 70 12.64 -0.15 -0.26
CA PRO A 70 13.20 -0.20 1.09
C PRO A 70 12.34 0.58 2.08
N THR A 71 12.19 0.03 3.28
CA THR A 71 11.58 0.72 4.40
C THR A 71 12.70 1.30 5.27
N ALA A 72 12.83 2.61 5.27
CA ALA A 72 13.83 3.32 6.05
C ALA A 72 13.31 3.60 7.47
N VAL A 73 14.17 3.42 8.47
CA VAL A 73 13.95 3.93 9.82
C VAL A 73 14.51 5.34 9.88
N MET A 74 13.62 6.31 9.88
CA MET A 74 14.00 7.73 9.91
C MET A 74 14.04 8.27 11.33
N SER A 75 15.02 9.12 11.64
CA SER A 75 15.10 9.94 12.83
C SER A 75 15.08 11.41 12.49
N TYR A 76 14.49 12.20 13.33
CA TYR A 76 14.31 13.63 13.18
C TYR A 76 14.79 14.34 14.44
N GLY A 77 15.64 15.36 14.29
CA GLY A 77 16.09 16.21 15.38
C GLY A 77 17.10 15.58 16.33
N ASP A 78 17.93 14.63 15.86
CA ASP A 78 18.90 13.93 16.70
C ASP A 78 20.27 14.65 16.77
N ASP A 79 20.63 15.41 15.75
CA ASP A 79 22.01 15.90 15.56
C ASP A 79 22.17 17.41 15.85
N ASN A 80 21.08 18.18 15.78
CA ASN A 80 21.09 19.65 15.93
C ASN A 80 19.96 20.13 16.86
N GLU A 81 19.47 21.35 16.64
CA GLU A 81 18.41 21.97 17.45
C GLU A 81 17.01 21.44 17.17
N GLY A 82 16.90 20.42 16.35
CA GLY A 82 15.63 19.78 15.96
C GLY A 82 15.34 19.88 14.47
N ALA A 83 14.47 18.99 13.98
CA ALA A 83 14.01 19.02 12.60
C ALA A 83 12.89 20.05 12.41
N ILE A 84 12.96 20.82 11.34
CA ILE A 84 11.91 21.76 10.96
C ILE A 84 10.82 21.04 10.19
N GLY A 85 9.58 21.17 10.67
CA GLY A 85 8.39 20.59 10.03
C GLY A 85 7.23 21.57 10.02
N TYR A 86 6.39 21.47 9.00
CA TYR A 86 5.22 22.33 8.83
C TYR A 86 3.95 21.51 9.09
N MET A 87 3.15 21.93 10.06
CA MET A 87 1.90 21.23 10.39
C MET A 87 0.92 21.31 9.22
N LEU A 88 0.37 20.17 8.82
CA LEU A 88 -0.64 20.05 7.79
C LEU A 88 -2.03 19.97 8.44
N GLY A 89 -2.88 20.97 8.14
CA GLY A 89 -4.24 21.02 8.63
C GLY A 89 -4.35 21.38 10.12
N GLU A 90 -5.29 20.76 10.83
CA GLU A 90 -5.61 21.06 12.22
C GLU A 90 -4.83 20.12 13.18
N GLU A 91 -4.46 20.69 14.33
CA GLU A 91 -3.81 19.94 15.40
C GLU A 91 -4.73 18.81 15.91
N GLY A 92 -4.13 17.63 16.19
CA GLY A 92 -4.84 16.46 16.68
C GLY A 92 -5.67 15.70 15.65
N LYS A 93 -5.70 16.13 14.38
CA LYS A 93 -6.42 15.46 13.29
C LYS A 93 -5.50 14.66 12.34
N GLY A 94 -4.28 14.42 12.73
CA GLY A 94 -3.31 13.74 11.87
C GLY A 94 -3.74 12.36 11.41
N ILE A 95 -4.44 11.61 12.25
CA ILE A 95 -4.95 10.28 11.88
C ILE A 95 -6.07 10.37 10.84
N GLU A 96 -6.95 11.36 10.91
CA GLU A 96 -8.01 11.58 9.92
C GLU A 96 -7.40 11.85 8.54
N TYR A 97 -6.38 12.72 8.48
CA TYR A 97 -5.67 13.03 7.23
C TYR A 97 -4.90 11.82 6.67
N MET A 98 -4.27 11.04 7.55
CA MET A 98 -3.60 9.79 7.15
C MET A 98 -4.58 8.80 6.53
N PHE A 99 -5.81 8.68 7.03
CA PHE A 99 -6.80 7.77 6.48
C PHE A 99 -7.24 8.11 5.05
N ILE A 100 -7.16 9.37 4.63
CA ILE A 100 -7.41 9.77 3.24
C ILE A 100 -6.42 9.07 2.31
N MET A 101 -5.14 9.07 2.67
CA MET A 101 -4.08 8.35 1.93
C MET A 101 -4.21 6.83 2.07
N MET A 102 -4.49 6.34 3.28
CA MET A 102 -4.57 4.90 3.56
C MET A 102 -5.70 4.20 2.83
N ASN A 103 -6.84 4.85 2.65
CA ASN A 103 -7.95 4.26 1.90
C ASN A 103 -7.55 4.00 0.44
N ARG A 104 -6.82 4.92 -0.18
CA ARG A 104 -6.25 4.71 -1.51
C ARG A 104 -5.24 3.56 -1.52
N ALA A 105 -4.32 3.53 -0.55
CA ALA A 105 -3.32 2.47 -0.45
C ALA A 105 -3.95 1.07 -0.26
N ARG A 106 -5.01 0.96 0.53
CA ARG A 106 -5.77 -0.29 0.71
C ARG A 106 -6.35 -0.80 -0.60
N PHE A 107 -6.97 0.08 -1.38
CA PHE A 107 -7.48 -0.26 -2.70
C PHE A 107 -6.36 -0.78 -3.63
N ASP A 108 -5.22 -0.09 -3.69
CA ASP A 108 -4.09 -0.46 -4.52
C ASP A 108 -3.49 -1.82 -4.11
N VAL A 109 -3.44 -2.13 -2.81
CA VAL A 109 -3.00 -3.45 -2.29
C VAL A 109 -4.01 -4.55 -2.66
N GLY A 110 -5.30 -4.27 -2.59
CA GLY A 110 -6.35 -5.18 -3.08
C GLY A 110 -6.19 -5.51 -4.57
N LEU A 111 -5.92 -4.50 -5.39
CA LEU A 111 -5.63 -4.67 -6.82
C LEU A 111 -4.39 -5.53 -7.06
N GLN A 112 -3.31 -5.34 -6.28
CA GLN A 112 -2.12 -6.19 -6.34
C GLN A 112 -2.44 -7.64 -6.03
N GLY A 113 -3.22 -7.91 -4.98
CA GLY A 113 -3.64 -9.26 -4.61
C GLY A 113 -4.38 -9.97 -5.74
N MET A 114 -5.35 -9.29 -6.36
CA MET A 114 -6.10 -9.82 -7.50
C MET A 114 -5.18 -10.07 -8.72
N ALA A 115 -4.28 -9.17 -9.03
CA ALA A 115 -3.36 -9.30 -10.17
C ALA A 115 -2.40 -10.51 -10.01
N ILE A 116 -1.89 -10.73 -8.79
CA ILE A 116 -1.06 -11.90 -8.47
C ILE A 116 -1.87 -13.19 -8.56
N ALA A 117 -3.10 -13.21 -8.03
CA ALA A 117 -4.00 -14.36 -8.13
C ALA A 117 -4.32 -14.72 -9.58
N GLU A 118 -4.59 -13.73 -10.45
CA GLU A 118 -4.82 -13.94 -11.88
C GLU A 118 -3.58 -14.52 -12.58
N THR A 119 -2.40 -13.99 -12.27
CA THR A 119 -1.14 -14.51 -12.82
C THR A 119 -0.90 -15.97 -12.41
N ALA A 120 -1.15 -16.30 -11.14
CA ALA A 120 -1.03 -17.66 -10.62
C ALA A 120 -2.03 -18.62 -11.31
N ARG A 121 -3.28 -18.18 -11.50
CA ARG A 121 -4.33 -18.94 -12.19
C ARG A 121 -3.92 -19.27 -13.65
N GLN A 122 -3.42 -18.28 -14.38
CA GLN A 122 -2.99 -18.48 -15.77
C GLN A 122 -1.86 -19.50 -15.86
N LYS A 123 -0.84 -19.39 -15.01
CA LYS A 123 0.26 -20.35 -14.93
C LYS A 123 -0.20 -21.75 -14.54
N ALA A 124 -1.11 -21.86 -13.56
CA ALA A 124 -1.67 -23.15 -13.14
C ALA A 124 -2.42 -23.85 -14.28
N ILE A 125 -3.24 -23.11 -15.05
CA ILE A 125 -3.95 -23.66 -16.21
C ILE A 125 -2.96 -24.14 -17.28
N GLN A 126 -1.93 -23.37 -17.61
CA GLN A 126 -0.93 -23.75 -18.61
C GLN A 126 -0.19 -25.00 -18.15
N TYR A 127 0.26 -25.06 -16.90
CA TYR A 127 0.94 -26.21 -16.35
C TYR A 127 0.02 -27.45 -16.37
N ALA A 128 -1.23 -27.32 -15.95
CA ALA A 128 -2.17 -28.45 -15.92
C ALA A 128 -2.49 -29.00 -17.32
N LYS A 129 -2.40 -28.20 -18.37
CA LYS A 129 -2.60 -28.63 -19.78
C LYS A 129 -1.42 -29.41 -20.35
N THR A 130 -0.23 -29.28 -19.80
CA THR A 130 1.00 -29.89 -20.34
C THR A 130 1.56 -30.98 -19.45
N ARG A 131 1.42 -30.87 -18.14
CA ARG A 131 1.95 -31.83 -17.18
C ARG A 131 1.18 -33.15 -17.25
N VAL A 132 1.90 -34.25 -17.43
CA VAL A 132 1.33 -35.62 -17.36
C VAL A 132 1.78 -36.26 -16.06
N GLN A 133 0.83 -36.76 -15.27
CA GLN A 133 1.06 -37.54 -14.05
C GLN A 133 -0.17 -38.35 -13.70
N GLY A 134 0.02 -39.66 -13.45
CA GLY A 134 -1.09 -40.59 -13.21
C GLY A 134 -1.97 -40.81 -14.46
N ILE A 135 -3.09 -41.41 -14.26
CA ILE A 135 -4.12 -41.64 -15.29
C ILE A 135 -5.44 -41.10 -14.74
N PRO A 136 -5.99 -40.03 -15.32
CA PRO A 136 -7.28 -39.51 -14.88
C PRO A 136 -8.42 -40.53 -15.11
N LEU A 137 -9.45 -40.49 -14.28
CA LEU A 137 -10.60 -41.39 -14.40
C LEU A 137 -11.19 -41.32 -15.81
N ASN A 138 -11.47 -42.49 -16.41
CA ASN A 138 -11.99 -42.62 -17.77
C ASN A 138 -11.14 -41.99 -18.87
N LYS A 139 -9.82 -41.92 -18.65
CA LYS A 139 -8.81 -41.39 -19.64
C LYS A 139 -7.71 -42.39 -19.90
N THR A 140 -6.89 -42.12 -20.90
CA THR A 140 -5.74 -42.95 -21.29
C THR A 140 -4.45 -42.46 -20.68
N LYS A 141 -3.44 -43.36 -20.65
CA LYS A 141 -2.08 -42.97 -20.26
C LYS A 141 -1.58 -41.83 -21.17
N GLY A 142 -0.89 -40.86 -20.59
CA GLY A 142 -0.41 -39.66 -21.32
C GLY A 142 -1.40 -38.48 -21.29
N THR A 143 -2.59 -38.63 -20.72
CA THR A 143 -3.51 -37.48 -20.54
C THR A 143 -2.95 -36.52 -19.51
N PRO A 144 -2.91 -35.20 -19.80
CA PRO A 144 -2.45 -34.20 -18.86
C PRO A 144 -3.27 -34.14 -17.59
N ILE A 145 -2.69 -33.59 -16.49
CA ILE A 145 -3.32 -33.56 -15.16
C ILE A 145 -4.63 -32.77 -15.12
N ILE A 146 -4.88 -31.87 -16.07
CA ILE A 146 -6.17 -31.19 -16.21
C ILE A 146 -7.33 -32.17 -16.40
N GLY A 147 -7.07 -33.42 -16.78
CA GLY A 147 -8.07 -34.48 -16.87
C GLY A 147 -8.60 -34.95 -15.51
N HIS A 148 -7.84 -34.78 -14.41
CA HIS A 148 -8.24 -35.19 -13.06
C HIS A 148 -9.34 -34.27 -12.52
N GLY A 149 -10.36 -34.90 -11.88
CA GLY A 149 -11.50 -34.16 -11.32
C GLY A 149 -11.11 -33.15 -10.25
N ASP A 150 -10.14 -33.50 -9.38
CA ASP A 150 -9.67 -32.59 -8.33
C ASP A 150 -8.90 -31.39 -8.89
N VAL A 151 -8.06 -31.60 -9.89
CA VAL A 151 -7.35 -30.49 -10.58
C VAL A 151 -8.37 -29.55 -11.23
N LYS A 152 -9.39 -30.06 -11.91
CA LYS A 152 -10.48 -29.26 -12.47
C LYS A 152 -11.19 -28.44 -11.40
N ARG A 153 -11.52 -29.07 -10.27
CA ARG A 153 -12.17 -28.40 -9.14
C ARG A 153 -11.31 -27.23 -8.63
N GLN A 154 -10.00 -27.45 -8.42
CA GLN A 154 -9.08 -26.39 -7.98
C GLN A 154 -9.00 -25.25 -8.98
N LEU A 155 -8.85 -25.54 -10.27
CA LEU A 155 -8.80 -24.52 -11.31
C LEU A 155 -10.12 -23.73 -11.41
N LEU A 156 -11.27 -24.37 -11.19
CA LEU A 156 -12.56 -23.71 -11.16
C LEU A 156 -12.69 -22.76 -9.95
N ILE A 157 -12.24 -23.18 -8.76
CA ILE A 157 -12.21 -22.34 -7.56
C ILE A 157 -11.32 -21.13 -7.79
N MET A 158 -10.09 -21.32 -8.31
CA MET A 158 -9.19 -20.21 -8.64
C MET A 158 -9.86 -19.21 -9.59
N ARG A 159 -10.54 -19.71 -10.62
CA ARG A 159 -11.26 -18.85 -11.57
C ARG A 159 -12.37 -18.06 -10.89
N SER A 160 -13.24 -18.73 -10.15
CA SER A 160 -14.39 -18.09 -9.50
C SER A 160 -13.96 -17.02 -8.51
N LEU A 161 -12.94 -17.29 -7.69
CA LEU A 161 -12.41 -16.30 -6.74
C LEU A 161 -11.75 -15.11 -7.44
N THR A 162 -10.97 -15.36 -8.49
CA THR A 162 -10.31 -14.28 -9.24
C THR A 162 -11.32 -13.37 -9.95
N GLU A 163 -12.36 -13.95 -10.55
CA GLU A 163 -13.44 -13.18 -11.19
C GLU A 163 -14.25 -12.38 -10.15
N ALA A 164 -14.55 -12.98 -8.99
CA ALA A 164 -15.24 -12.26 -7.91
C ALA A 164 -14.40 -11.10 -7.35
N MET A 165 -13.10 -11.30 -7.11
CA MET A 165 -12.20 -10.24 -6.68
C MET A 165 -12.11 -9.11 -7.72
N ARG A 166 -12.06 -9.44 -9.01
CA ARG A 166 -12.05 -8.45 -10.09
C ARG A 166 -13.33 -7.60 -10.08
N ALA A 167 -14.50 -8.24 -9.94
CA ALA A 167 -15.76 -7.53 -9.85
C ALA A 167 -15.81 -6.60 -8.62
N LEU A 168 -15.36 -7.08 -7.46
CA LEU A 168 -15.29 -6.28 -6.23
C LEU A 168 -14.40 -5.04 -6.41
N ILE A 169 -13.22 -5.19 -7.02
CA ILE A 169 -12.30 -4.07 -7.26
C ILE A 169 -12.91 -3.05 -8.21
N LEU A 170 -13.59 -3.48 -9.29
CA LEU A 170 -14.23 -2.55 -10.23
C LEU A 170 -15.36 -1.76 -9.57
N VAL A 171 -16.21 -2.43 -8.78
CA VAL A 171 -17.28 -1.75 -8.01
C VAL A 171 -16.68 -0.78 -6.98
N SER A 172 -15.61 -1.19 -6.29
CA SER A 172 -14.93 -0.32 -5.33
C SER A 172 -14.32 0.91 -6.00
N ALA A 173 -13.76 0.77 -7.21
CA ALA A 173 -13.21 1.89 -7.98
C ALA A 173 -14.30 2.89 -8.38
N GLU A 174 -15.44 2.40 -8.85
CA GLU A 174 -16.61 3.21 -9.20
C GLU A 174 -17.12 4.01 -8.00
N ILE A 175 -17.32 3.35 -6.85
CA ILE A 175 -17.73 4.00 -5.60
C ILE A 175 -16.72 5.06 -5.16
N MET A 176 -15.41 4.78 -5.24
CA MET A 176 -14.36 5.75 -4.90
C MET A 176 -14.39 7.00 -5.81
N GLU A 177 -14.68 6.82 -7.09
CA GLU A 177 -14.80 7.93 -8.03
C GLU A 177 -16.04 8.78 -7.75
N GLU A 178 -17.18 8.17 -7.46
CA GLU A 178 -18.41 8.87 -7.12
C GLU A 178 -18.30 9.65 -5.80
N VAL A 179 -17.69 9.04 -4.78
CA VAL A 179 -17.40 9.71 -3.49
C VAL A 179 -16.49 10.92 -3.67
N GLY A 180 -15.60 10.90 -4.65
CA GLY A 180 -14.76 12.05 -5.00
C GLY A 180 -15.54 13.21 -5.63
N LYS A 181 -16.69 12.93 -6.24
CA LYS A 181 -17.55 13.91 -6.95
C LYS A 181 -18.65 14.49 -6.07
N GLU A 182 -19.18 13.73 -5.10
CA GLU A 182 -20.31 14.13 -4.24
C GLU A 182 -20.00 14.06 -2.74
N ASN A 183 -20.61 15.00 -1.98
CA ASN A 183 -20.36 15.15 -0.55
C ASN A 183 -21.16 14.15 0.32
N SER A 184 -20.47 13.44 1.17
CA SER A 184 -20.81 12.95 2.53
C SER A 184 -21.60 11.65 2.76
N LYS A 185 -22.59 11.20 2.00
CA LYS A 185 -23.34 9.99 2.35
C LYS A 185 -22.66 8.70 1.87
N MET A 186 -22.09 8.71 0.67
CA MET A 186 -21.37 7.58 0.07
C MET A 186 -19.97 7.35 0.67
N LYS A 187 -19.40 8.33 1.38
CA LYS A 187 -18.12 8.17 2.08
C LYS A 187 -18.13 7.04 3.11
N LEU A 188 -19.28 6.84 3.78
CA LEU A 188 -19.42 5.80 4.79
C LEU A 188 -19.52 4.40 4.16
N GLU A 189 -20.23 4.25 3.05
CA GLU A 189 -20.37 2.98 2.33
C GLU A 189 -19.05 2.55 1.68
N ALA A 190 -18.36 3.48 1.04
CA ALA A 190 -17.01 3.23 0.51
C ALA A 190 -16.01 2.84 1.61
N PHE A 191 -16.09 3.47 2.80
CA PHE A 191 -15.27 3.11 3.94
C PHE A 191 -15.54 1.68 4.44
N LEU A 192 -16.81 1.26 4.48
CA LEU A 192 -17.18 -0.09 4.91
C LEU A 192 -16.70 -1.17 3.93
N ILE A 193 -16.76 -0.93 2.62
CA ILE A 193 -16.27 -1.87 1.60
C ILE A 193 -14.74 -2.01 1.64
N LEU A 194 -14.02 -0.92 1.93
CA LEU A 194 -12.55 -0.92 2.00
C LEU A 194 -12.02 -1.41 3.35
N SER A 195 -12.89 -1.62 4.36
CA SER A 195 -12.52 -2.13 5.68
C SER A 195 -12.72 -3.65 5.84
N LEU A 196 -13.34 -4.31 4.84
CA LEU A 196 -13.46 -5.77 4.73
C LEU A 196 -12.24 -6.37 4.06
#